data_5062f3e7bae9146303c8922f675169d4
#
_entry.id   5062f3e7bae9146303c8922f675169d4
#
_cell.length_a   1.000
_cell.length_b   1.000
_cell.length_c   1.000
_cell.angle_alpha   90.00
_cell.angle_beta   90.00
_cell.angle_gamma   90.00
#
_symmetry.space_group_name_H-M   'P 1'
#
loop_
_entity.id
_entity.type
_entity.pdbx_description
1 polymer ?
#
loop_
_entity_poly.entity_id
_entity_poly.type
_entity_poly.pdbx_seq_one_letter_code
_entity_poly.pdbx_strand_id
1 'polypeptide(L)'
;MTTSAPRTGGRRSLLLGAAAALVVAVVVGLVLAFSGDDGASATPPAPTEATATAAPTPAEVELAPTAPTPEPTGPTSDADALPPSLPAVGLDQPAAVGNGITAVVSSLEAIDGTAQGPGNVAGPALRATVRITNGTPDPVSLDAVVVDLATGSDLSPASPLDDPSRSPFSGTVAPGGTAEGVYVFTVPVDDRADVTLSVGYQAGAPFLVFTGPVA
;
A
#
# COMPACT_ATOMS: atom_id res chain seq x y z
N MET A 1 65.42 3.01 -13.55
CA MET A 1 64.69 3.23 -14.83
C MET A 1 63.26 3.46 -14.49
N THR A 2 62.86 4.71 -14.48
CA THR A 2 61.56 5.24 -14.05
C THR A 2 60.67 5.39 -15.29
N THR A 3 59.53 4.73 -15.33
CA THR A 3 58.56 4.95 -16.42
C THR A 3 57.25 5.46 -15.82
N SER A 4 56.99 6.75 -16.05
CA SER A 4 55.76 7.45 -15.73
C SER A 4 54.59 7.02 -16.65
N ALA A 5 53.40 6.76 -16.04
CA ALA A 5 52.16 6.61 -16.75
C ALA A 5 51.44 7.98 -16.88
N PRO A 6 50.75 8.28 -18.01
CA PRO A 6 50.06 9.53 -18.19
C PRO A 6 48.64 9.50 -17.52
N ARG A 7 48.32 10.57 -16.80
CA ARG A 7 46.99 10.89 -16.31
C ARG A 7 46.09 11.35 -17.44
N THR A 8 45.02 10.62 -17.71
CA THR A 8 43.91 11.10 -18.54
C THR A 8 42.83 11.66 -17.61
N GLY A 9 42.89 12.98 -17.41
CA GLY A 9 41.88 13.71 -16.63
C GLY A 9 40.87 14.36 -17.57
N GLY A 10 39.60 14.32 -17.15
CA GLY A 10 38.70 15.45 -17.34
C GLY A 10 37.95 15.58 -18.69
N ARG A 11 36.83 14.90 -18.84
CA ARG A 11 35.74 15.31 -19.76
C ARG A 11 34.32 14.99 -19.28
N ARG A 12 34.10 14.71 -18.00
CA ARG A 12 32.74 14.37 -17.49
C ARG A 12 32.07 15.43 -16.62
N SER A 13 32.70 16.59 -16.41
CA SER A 13 32.17 17.64 -15.53
C SER A 13 31.47 18.81 -16.23
N LEU A 14 31.33 18.80 -17.56
CA LEU A 14 30.76 19.93 -18.33
C LEU A 14 29.32 19.70 -18.82
N LEU A 15 28.72 18.52 -18.58
CA LEU A 15 27.34 18.22 -19.01
C LEU A 15 26.27 18.36 -17.92
N LEU A 16 26.63 18.57 -16.65
CA LEU A 16 25.67 18.78 -15.55
C LEU A 16 25.31 20.25 -15.30
N GLY A 17 26.01 21.18 -15.91
CA GLY A 17 25.75 22.63 -15.73
C GLY A 17 24.64 23.21 -16.64
N ALA A 18 24.34 22.55 -17.78
CA ALA A 18 23.39 23.09 -18.75
C ALA A 18 21.90 22.79 -18.45
N ALA A 19 21.61 21.75 -17.66
CA ALA A 19 20.23 21.37 -17.35
C ALA A 19 19.60 22.22 -16.24
N ALA A 20 20.40 22.76 -15.32
CA ALA A 20 19.90 23.58 -14.20
C ALA A 20 19.50 25.01 -14.63
N ALA A 21 20.12 25.56 -15.67
CA ALA A 21 19.84 26.92 -16.15
C ALA A 21 18.51 27.03 -16.91
N LEU A 22 18.04 25.94 -17.52
CA LEU A 22 16.81 25.94 -18.34
C LEU A 22 15.53 25.86 -17.48
N VAL A 23 15.59 25.22 -16.31
CA VAL A 23 14.45 25.14 -15.38
C VAL A 23 14.19 26.49 -14.70
N VAL A 24 15.22 27.26 -14.37
CA VAL A 24 15.07 28.58 -13.74
C VAL A 24 14.48 29.60 -14.71
N ALA A 25 14.81 29.54 -16.01
CA ALA A 25 14.26 30.44 -17.01
C ALA A 25 12.76 30.25 -17.26
N VAL A 26 12.25 28.99 -17.16
CA VAL A 26 10.82 28.69 -17.33
C VAL A 26 9.99 29.16 -16.12
N VAL A 27 10.52 29.05 -14.91
CA VAL A 27 9.80 29.46 -13.68
C VAL A 27 9.73 31.00 -13.59
N VAL A 28 10.79 31.72 -13.97
CA VAL A 28 10.79 33.20 -13.97
C VAL A 28 9.90 33.76 -15.08
N GLY A 29 9.81 33.09 -16.23
CA GLY A 29 8.93 33.51 -17.33
C GLY A 29 7.43 33.35 -16.98
N LEU A 30 7.07 32.37 -16.16
CA LEU A 30 5.67 32.13 -15.77
C LEU A 30 5.17 33.13 -14.69
N VAL A 31 6.05 33.61 -13.81
CA VAL A 31 5.68 34.57 -12.78
C VAL A 31 5.48 35.99 -13.33
N LEU A 32 6.16 36.39 -14.41
CA LEU A 32 6.03 37.69 -15.03
C LEU A 32 4.82 37.82 -15.97
N ALA A 33 4.17 36.73 -16.34
CA ALA A 33 2.98 36.74 -17.21
C ALA A 33 1.66 36.97 -16.45
N PHE A 34 1.66 36.97 -15.12
CA PHE A 34 0.46 37.18 -14.30
C PHE A 34 0.44 38.49 -13.51
N SER A 35 1.38 39.42 -13.75
CA SER A 35 1.41 40.75 -13.12
C SER A 35 1.14 41.83 -14.19
N GLY A 36 -0.04 41.81 -14.76
CA GLY A 36 -0.58 42.88 -15.58
C GLY A 36 -1.47 43.78 -14.72
N ASP A 37 -0.90 44.93 -14.39
CA ASP A 37 -1.55 46.08 -13.79
C ASP A 37 -2.40 46.79 -14.85
N ASP A 38 -3.69 46.99 -14.60
CA ASP A 38 -4.49 47.99 -15.30
C ASP A 38 -5.36 48.73 -14.24
N GLY A 39 -4.82 49.84 -13.80
CA GLY A 39 -5.56 50.82 -13.04
C GLY A 39 -6.58 51.56 -13.93
N ALA A 40 -7.84 51.44 -13.59
CA ALA A 40 -8.89 52.37 -14.02
C ALA A 40 -9.66 52.83 -12.81
N SER A 41 -9.38 54.08 -12.42
CA SER A 41 -10.20 54.89 -11.50
C SER A 41 -11.61 55.06 -12.07
N ALA A 42 -12.59 54.47 -11.41
CA ALA A 42 -14.01 54.81 -11.63
C ALA A 42 -14.61 55.28 -10.30
N THR A 43 -15.03 56.49 -10.30
CA THR A 43 -15.79 57.20 -9.26
C THR A 43 -17.05 56.43 -8.87
N PRO A 44 -17.37 56.26 -7.56
CA PRO A 44 -18.56 55.55 -7.14
C PRO A 44 -19.82 56.44 -7.34
N PRO A 45 -20.91 55.95 -7.93
CA PRO A 45 -22.24 56.59 -7.87
C PRO A 45 -22.83 56.44 -6.47
N ALA A 46 -23.61 57.48 -6.07
CA ALA A 46 -24.31 57.62 -4.81
C ALA A 46 -25.31 56.46 -4.53
N PRO A 47 -25.57 56.10 -3.27
CA PRO A 47 -26.46 55.00 -2.91
C PRO A 47 -27.92 55.38 -3.24
N THR A 48 -28.51 54.60 -4.12
CA THR A 48 -29.96 54.52 -4.30
C THR A 48 -30.51 53.58 -3.23
N GLU A 49 -31.39 54.10 -2.38
CA GLU A 49 -32.14 53.31 -1.41
C GLU A 49 -32.90 52.18 -2.12
N ALA A 50 -32.44 50.97 -1.96
CA ALA A 50 -33.17 49.78 -2.37
C ALA A 50 -34.14 49.36 -1.26
N THR A 51 -35.40 49.48 -1.54
CA THR A 51 -36.50 48.95 -0.75
C THR A 51 -36.25 47.51 -0.41
N ALA A 52 -36.17 47.20 0.90
CA ALA A 52 -35.99 45.85 1.42
C ALA A 52 -37.22 44.99 1.05
N THR A 53 -37.10 44.21 0.00
CA THR A 53 -38.01 43.09 -0.25
C THR A 53 -37.70 41.99 0.76
N ALA A 54 -38.70 41.68 1.61
CA ALA A 54 -38.57 40.61 2.61
C ALA A 54 -38.14 39.31 1.93
N ALA A 55 -37.04 38.72 2.43
CA ALA A 55 -36.61 37.38 2.03
C ALA A 55 -37.70 36.35 2.37
N PRO A 56 -38.00 35.41 1.47
CA PRO A 56 -38.94 34.34 1.80
C PRO A 56 -38.32 33.50 2.94
N THR A 57 -39.11 33.27 3.97
CA THR A 57 -38.82 32.34 5.05
C THR A 57 -38.42 31.00 4.45
N PRO A 58 -37.27 30.38 4.87
CA PRO A 58 -36.94 29.03 4.40
C PRO A 58 -38.09 28.09 4.76
N ALA A 59 -38.68 27.46 3.76
CA ALA A 59 -39.63 26.39 4.00
C ALA A 59 -38.90 25.30 4.77
N GLU A 60 -39.41 24.96 5.93
CA GLU A 60 -38.98 23.80 6.72
C GLU A 60 -39.13 22.58 5.82
N VAL A 61 -37.99 22.02 5.37
CA VAL A 61 -38.00 20.78 4.60
C VAL A 61 -38.33 19.68 5.60
N GLU A 62 -39.59 19.29 5.62
CA GLU A 62 -40.07 18.11 6.33
C GLU A 62 -39.31 16.91 5.72
N LEU A 63 -38.27 16.42 6.44
CA LEU A 63 -37.54 15.20 6.08
C LEU A 63 -38.56 14.07 6.05
N ALA A 64 -38.83 13.54 4.86
CA ALA A 64 -39.62 12.34 4.71
C ALA A 64 -39.02 11.23 5.61
N PRO A 65 -39.85 10.47 6.33
CA PRO A 65 -39.33 9.40 7.19
C PRO A 65 -38.46 8.46 6.35
N THR A 66 -37.21 8.32 6.76
CA THR A 66 -36.27 7.39 6.15
C THR A 66 -36.87 6.00 6.19
N ALA A 67 -37.02 5.35 5.05
CA ALA A 67 -37.46 3.97 5.00
C ALA A 67 -36.56 3.14 5.91
N PRO A 68 -37.09 2.22 6.74
CA PRO A 68 -36.27 1.40 7.60
C PRO A 68 -35.26 0.64 6.74
N THR A 69 -33.97 0.68 7.14
CA THR A 69 -32.91 -0.11 6.51
C THR A 69 -33.35 -1.57 6.60
N PRO A 70 -33.41 -2.31 5.49
CA PRO A 70 -33.76 -3.73 5.55
C PRO A 70 -32.78 -4.44 6.47
N GLU A 71 -33.26 -5.22 7.42
CA GLU A 71 -32.42 -6.09 8.23
C GLU A 71 -31.67 -7.06 7.32
N PRO A 72 -30.38 -7.29 7.58
CA PRO A 72 -29.62 -8.24 6.80
C PRO A 72 -30.24 -9.64 6.95
N THR A 73 -30.66 -10.24 5.84
CA THR A 73 -31.30 -11.56 5.79
C THR A 73 -30.32 -12.73 5.83
N GLY A 74 -29.18 -12.58 6.50
CA GLY A 74 -28.19 -13.63 6.72
C GLY A 74 -28.08 -13.99 8.19
N PRO A 75 -27.61 -15.22 8.53
CA PRO A 75 -27.35 -15.56 9.90
C PRO A 75 -26.23 -14.65 10.45
N THR A 76 -26.60 -13.78 11.38
CA THR A 76 -25.66 -12.85 12.06
C THR A 76 -24.61 -13.55 12.89
N SER A 77 -24.76 -14.84 13.14
CA SER A 77 -23.78 -15.69 13.83
C SER A 77 -22.49 -15.92 13.01
N ASP A 78 -22.53 -15.75 11.69
CA ASP A 78 -21.38 -16.01 10.81
C ASP A 78 -20.52 -14.76 10.60
N ALA A 79 -21.01 -13.58 10.98
CA ALA A 79 -20.28 -12.32 10.80
C ALA A 79 -19.06 -12.19 11.73
N ASP A 80 -19.10 -12.85 12.88
CA ASP A 80 -18.01 -12.87 13.87
C ASP A 80 -17.11 -14.10 13.74
N ALA A 81 -17.47 -15.06 12.87
CA ALA A 81 -16.64 -16.23 12.64
C ALA A 81 -15.44 -15.87 11.80
N LEU A 82 -14.24 -16.22 12.27
CA LEU A 82 -13.03 -16.11 11.46
C LEU A 82 -13.21 -16.96 10.19
N PRO A 83 -12.73 -16.48 9.02
CA PRO A 83 -12.73 -17.30 7.81
C PRO A 83 -12.07 -18.65 8.08
N PRO A 84 -12.56 -19.75 7.51
CA PRO A 84 -11.95 -21.04 7.70
C PRO A 84 -10.50 -21.02 7.18
N SER A 85 -9.60 -21.72 7.88
CA SER A 85 -8.23 -21.93 7.42
C SER A 85 -8.12 -23.28 6.73
N LEU A 86 -7.35 -23.35 5.66
CA LEU A 86 -6.97 -24.64 5.06
C LEU A 86 -5.97 -25.36 5.98
N PRO A 87 -5.84 -26.69 5.86
CA PRO A 87 -4.74 -27.40 6.47
C PRO A 87 -3.40 -26.76 6.08
N ALA A 88 -2.52 -26.58 7.07
CA ALA A 88 -1.21 -25.99 6.83
C ALA A 88 -0.36 -26.88 5.90
N VAL A 89 0.39 -26.23 5.00
CA VAL A 89 1.41 -26.87 4.17
C VAL A 89 2.81 -26.41 4.61
N GLY A 90 3.84 -27.11 4.18
CA GLY A 90 5.23 -26.67 4.41
C GLY A 90 5.51 -25.32 3.74
N LEU A 91 6.48 -24.55 4.27
CA LEU A 91 6.87 -23.25 3.71
C LEU A 91 7.35 -23.31 2.25
N ASP A 92 7.82 -24.49 1.81
CA ASP A 92 8.29 -24.77 0.44
C ASP A 92 7.21 -25.33 -0.48
N GLN A 93 5.99 -25.56 0.03
CA GLN A 93 4.90 -26.18 -0.71
C GLN A 93 3.88 -25.14 -1.19
N PRO A 94 3.24 -25.36 -2.36
CA PRO A 94 2.13 -24.52 -2.79
C PRO A 94 0.88 -24.80 -1.96
N ALA A 95 0.13 -23.75 -1.62
CA ALA A 95 -1.21 -23.82 -1.05
C ALA A 95 -2.24 -23.34 -2.08
N ALA A 96 -3.35 -24.08 -2.20
CA ALA A 96 -4.43 -23.76 -3.13
C ALA A 96 -5.79 -23.99 -2.47
N VAL A 97 -6.75 -23.11 -2.75
CA VAL A 97 -8.14 -23.21 -2.23
C VAL A 97 -9.00 -24.10 -3.11
N GLY A 98 -8.50 -24.49 -4.27
CA GLY A 98 -9.28 -25.29 -5.25
C GLY A 98 -10.16 -24.44 -6.19
N ASN A 99 -10.15 -23.11 -6.06
CA ASN A 99 -10.89 -22.19 -6.92
C ASN A 99 -10.03 -21.57 -8.05
N GLY A 100 -8.79 -22.05 -8.22
CA GLY A 100 -7.83 -21.53 -9.21
C GLY A 100 -6.82 -20.54 -8.64
N ILE A 101 -6.95 -20.10 -7.39
CA ILE A 101 -5.93 -19.28 -6.72
C ILE A 101 -4.92 -20.18 -6.02
N THR A 102 -3.64 -19.94 -6.29
CA THR A 102 -2.52 -20.64 -5.66
C THR A 102 -1.55 -19.64 -5.09
N ALA A 103 -1.09 -19.87 -3.86
CA ALA A 103 0.00 -19.11 -3.27
C ALA A 103 1.20 -20.01 -2.98
N VAL A 104 2.39 -19.42 -3.03
CA VAL A 104 3.65 -20.03 -2.59
C VAL A 104 4.47 -19.01 -1.82
N VAL A 105 5.20 -19.45 -0.83
CA VAL A 105 6.23 -18.64 -0.19
C VAL A 105 7.50 -18.79 -1.00
N SER A 106 7.81 -17.79 -1.83
CA SER A 106 8.97 -17.82 -2.73
C SER A 106 10.29 -17.70 -1.96
N SER A 107 10.27 -16.96 -0.84
CA SER A 107 11.41 -16.75 0.05
C SER A 107 10.91 -16.38 1.45
N LEU A 108 11.59 -16.90 2.47
CA LEU A 108 11.43 -16.48 3.87
C LEU A 108 12.81 -16.36 4.48
N GLU A 109 13.29 -15.14 4.65
CA GLU A 109 14.68 -14.82 4.98
C GLU A 109 14.76 -14.08 6.31
N ALA A 110 15.77 -14.48 7.11
CA ALA A 110 16.15 -13.74 8.29
C ALA A 110 16.94 -12.49 7.90
N ILE A 111 16.51 -11.33 8.39
CA ILE A 111 17.16 -10.04 8.14
C ILE A 111 17.33 -9.24 9.43
N ASP A 112 18.22 -8.25 9.41
CA ASP A 112 18.22 -7.16 10.37
C ASP A 112 17.32 -6.05 9.81
N GLY A 113 16.05 -6.04 10.24
CA GLY A 113 15.06 -5.10 9.75
C GLY A 113 15.38 -3.67 10.19
N THR A 114 15.21 -2.74 9.26
CA THR A 114 15.28 -1.30 9.54
C THR A 114 13.89 -0.75 9.75
N ALA A 115 13.72 0.08 10.78
CA ALA A 115 12.42 0.63 11.13
C ALA A 115 12.23 2.02 10.50
N GLN A 116 11.08 2.24 9.86
CA GLN A 116 10.67 3.55 9.41
C GLN A 116 9.36 3.97 10.12
N GLY A 117 9.28 5.25 10.45
CA GLY A 117 8.10 5.83 11.08
C GLY A 117 7.94 5.53 12.57
N PRO A 118 6.99 6.24 13.24
CA PRO A 118 6.72 6.08 14.66
C PRO A 118 6.18 4.68 14.99
N GLY A 119 6.64 4.10 16.11
CA GLY A 119 6.18 2.80 16.58
C GLY A 119 6.90 1.59 16.01
N ASN A 120 7.75 1.75 14.99
CA ASN A 120 8.59 0.68 14.49
C ASN A 120 9.93 0.64 15.23
N VAL A 121 10.43 -0.54 15.51
CA VAL A 121 11.73 -0.77 16.17
C VAL A 121 12.55 -1.68 15.27
N ALA A 122 13.74 -1.21 14.87
CA ALA A 122 14.70 -1.98 14.09
C ALA A 122 15.21 -3.18 14.90
N GLY A 123 15.50 -4.29 14.24
CA GLY A 123 16.04 -5.48 14.88
C GLY A 123 15.79 -6.76 14.09
N PRO A 124 15.96 -7.92 14.75
CA PRO A 124 15.75 -9.21 14.11
C PRO A 124 14.36 -9.33 13.50
N ALA A 125 14.32 -9.66 12.21
CA ALA A 125 13.08 -9.73 11.45
C ALA A 125 13.10 -10.88 10.43
N LEU A 126 11.93 -11.25 9.94
CA LEU A 126 11.75 -12.15 8.80
C LEU A 126 11.15 -11.37 7.64
N ARG A 127 11.76 -11.51 6.46
CA ARG A 127 11.23 -11.01 5.20
C ARG A 127 10.62 -12.15 4.41
N ALA A 128 9.30 -12.10 4.24
CA ALA A 128 8.51 -13.07 3.50
C ALA A 128 8.20 -12.53 2.10
N THR A 129 8.56 -13.27 1.06
CA THR A 129 8.12 -13.02 -0.32
C THR A 129 7.06 -14.06 -0.67
N VAL A 130 5.86 -13.61 -0.95
CA VAL A 130 4.72 -14.46 -1.31
C VAL A 130 4.39 -14.21 -2.77
N ARG A 131 4.19 -15.29 -3.53
CA ARG A 131 3.71 -15.23 -4.91
C ARG A 131 2.30 -15.79 -4.98
N ILE A 132 1.39 -15.04 -5.61
CA ILE A 132 0.03 -15.49 -5.92
C ILE A 132 -0.09 -15.69 -7.43
N THR A 133 -0.66 -16.82 -7.83
CA THR A 133 -0.99 -17.15 -9.22
C THR A 133 -2.51 -17.16 -9.37
N ASN A 134 -3.00 -16.43 -10.36
CA ASN A 134 -4.41 -16.44 -10.75
C ASN A 134 -4.67 -17.45 -11.86
N GLY A 135 -5.10 -18.64 -11.51
CA GLY A 135 -5.56 -19.68 -12.46
C GLY A 135 -7.06 -19.60 -12.79
N THR A 136 -7.75 -18.54 -12.37
CA THR A 136 -9.18 -18.31 -12.69
C THR A 136 -9.32 -17.67 -14.08
N PRO A 137 -10.50 -17.74 -14.71
CA PRO A 137 -10.75 -17.06 -15.99
C PRO A 137 -10.90 -15.53 -15.85
N ASP A 138 -11.07 -14.99 -14.64
CA ASP A 138 -11.34 -13.59 -14.38
C ASP A 138 -10.14 -12.90 -13.72
N PRO A 139 -9.94 -11.57 -13.92
CA PRO A 139 -8.95 -10.82 -13.19
C PRO A 139 -9.26 -10.78 -11.68
N VAL A 140 -8.22 -10.91 -10.83
CA VAL A 140 -8.34 -10.93 -9.37
C VAL A 140 -7.64 -9.73 -8.78
N SER A 141 -8.35 -8.93 -7.96
CA SER A 141 -7.75 -7.83 -7.20
C SER A 141 -6.94 -8.36 -6.04
N LEU A 142 -5.76 -7.79 -5.84
CA LEU A 142 -4.86 -8.09 -4.73
C LEU A 142 -4.85 -7.00 -3.64
N ASP A 143 -5.66 -5.95 -3.78
CA ASP A 143 -5.67 -4.83 -2.82
C ASP A 143 -6.20 -5.23 -1.44
N ALA A 144 -6.95 -6.34 -1.36
CA ALA A 144 -7.49 -6.89 -0.11
C ALA A 144 -6.65 -8.05 0.44
N VAL A 145 -5.49 -8.35 -0.14
CA VAL A 145 -4.62 -9.44 0.35
C VAL A 145 -4.02 -9.05 1.69
N VAL A 146 -4.20 -9.92 2.67
CA VAL A 146 -3.62 -9.81 4.00
C VAL A 146 -2.62 -10.95 4.18
N VAL A 147 -1.44 -10.63 4.69
CA VAL A 147 -0.42 -11.62 5.05
C VAL A 147 -0.04 -11.38 6.50
N ASP A 148 -0.22 -12.40 7.31
CA ASP A 148 0.09 -12.41 8.74
C ASP A 148 1.12 -13.49 9.04
N LEU A 149 1.97 -13.23 10.04
CA LEU A 149 2.96 -14.17 10.53
C LEU A 149 2.78 -14.36 12.03
N ALA A 150 2.81 -15.59 12.48
CA ALA A 150 2.79 -15.98 13.88
C ALA A 150 3.93 -16.95 14.20
N THR A 151 4.32 -17.04 15.46
CA THR A 151 5.39 -17.90 15.94
C THR A 151 4.94 -18.79 17.10
N GLY A 152 5.55 -19.95 17.22
CA GLY A 152 5.28 -20.91 18.27
C GLY A 152 3.95 -21.66 18.12
N SER A 153 3.73 -22.64 18.98
CA SER A 153 2.52 -23.46 18.99
C SER A 153 1.26 -22.73 19.46
N ASP A 154 1.42 -21.62 20.16
CA ASP A 154 0.38 -20.72 20.62
C ASP A 154 0.00 -19.65 19.58
N LEU A 155 0.65 -19.67 18.41
CA LEU A 155 0.43 -18.74 17.28
C LEU A 155 0.52 -17.28 17.72
N SER A 156 1.56 -16.94 18.48
CA SER A 156 1.83 -15.56 18.88
C SER A 156 2.06 -14.67 17.66
N PRO A 157 1.23 -13.62 17.43
CA PRO A 157 1.33 -12.82 16.23
C PRO A 157 2.61 -11.98 16.22
N ALA A 158 3.35 -12.02 15.10
CA ALA A 158 4.50 -11.17 14.87
C ALA A 158 4.08 -9.78 14.40
N SER A 159 4.73 -8.75 14.91
CA SER A 159 4.43 -7.37 14.50
C SER A 159 4.94 -7.07 13.10
N PRO A 160 4.11 -6.50 12.21
CA PRO A 160 4.59 -5.99 10.93
C PRO A 160 5.65 -4.92 11.15
N LEU A 161 6.71 -4.94 10.33
CA LEU A 161 7.77 -3.95 10.35
C LEU A 161 7.74 -3.13 9.06
N ASP A 162 7.73 -1.80 9.20
CA ASP A 162 7.83 -0.90 8.05
C ASP A 162 9.29 -0.74 7.63
N ASP A 163 9.76 -1.73 6.92
CA ASP A 163 11.11 -1.83 6.37
C ASP A 163 11.12 -1.36 4.91
N PRO A 164 12.19 -0.69 4.41
CA PRO A 164 12.30 -0.24 3.03
C PRO A 164 12.16 -1.33 1.97
N SER A 165 12.41 -2.59 2.32
CA SER A 165 12.24 -3.74 1.41
C SER A 165 10.79 -4.22 1.30
N ARG A 166 9.88 -3.72 2.15
CA ARG A 166 8.48 -4.08 2.13
C ARG A 166 7.80 -3.58 0.85
N SER A 167 7.08 -4.47 0.16
CA SER A 167 6.31 -4.18 -1.05
C SER A 167 5.04 -5.05 -1.05
N PRO A 168 3.99 -4.66 -0.31
CA PRO A 168 2.78 -5.48 -0.20
C PRO A 168 2.07 -5.60 -1.53
N PHE A 169 1.23 -6.63 -1.66
CA PHE A 169 0.39 -6.79 -2.84
C PHE A 169 -0.47 -5.56 -3.10
N SER A 170 -0.66 -5.25 -4.37
CA SER A 170 -1.57 -4.19 -4.85
C SER A 170 -1.97 -4.43 -6.30
N GLY A 171 -3.09 -3.82 -6.71
CA GLY A 171 -3.57 -3.87 -8.08
C GLY A 171 -4.28 -5.17 -8.43
N THR A 172 -4.21 -5.58 -9.69
CA THR A 172 -5.00 -6.70 -10.24
C THR A 172 -4.11 -7.65 -11.05
N VAL A 173 -4.32 -8.96 -10.86
CA VAL A 173 -3.65 -10.01 -11.63
C VAL A 173 -4.61 -10.57 -12.67
N ALA A 174 -4.20 -10.52 -13.94
CA ALA A 174 -4.95 -11.10 -15.05
C ALA A 174 -5.03 -12.63 -14.97
N PRO A 175 -5.98 -13.27 -15.67
CA PRO A 175 -6.04 -14.71 -15.81
C PRO A 175 -4.71 -15.33 -16.25
N GLY A 176 -4.25 -16.36 -15.57
CA GLY A 176 -2.96 -17.00 -15.79
C GLY A 176 -1.74 -16.20 -15.33
N GLY A 177 -1.94 -14.98 -14.81
CA GLY A 177 -0.89 -14.11 -14.33
C GLY A 177 -0.42 -14.45 -12.91
N THR A 178 0.72 -13.83 -12.53
CA THR A 178 1.29 -13.94 -11.19
C THR A 178 1.64 -12.56 -10.65
N ALA A 179 1.62 -12.41 -9.32
CA ALA A 179 2.15 -11.24 -8.63
C ALA A 179 2.96 -11.68 -7.41
N GLU A 180 3.86 -10.83 -6.96
CA GLU A 180 4.62 -11.02 -5.73
C GLU A 180 4.39 -9.87 -4.76
N GLY A 181 4.30 -10.23 -3.47
CA GLY A 181 4.25 -9.28 -2.37
C GLY A 181 5.36 -9.57 -1.37
N VAL A 182 5.98 -8.53 -0.84
CA VAL A 182 7.05 -8.63 0.17
C VAL A 182 6.56 -8.04 1.48
N TYR A 183 6.68 -8.81 2.54
CA TYR A 183 6.27 -8.44 3.90
C TYR A 183 7.42 -8.63 4.86
N VAL A 184 7.50 -7.77 5.87
CA VAL A 184 8.54 -7.86 6.89
C VAL A 184 7.88 -7.87 8.25
N PHE A 185 8.32 -8.79 9.11
CA PHE A 185 7.79 -8.96 10.47
C PHE A 185 8.93 -9.00 11.47
N THR A 186 8.75 -8.34 12.60
CA THR A 186 9.69 -8.45 13.72
C THR A 186 9.55 -9.83 14.35
N VAL A 187 10.62 -10.64 14.28
CA VAL A 187 10.66 -11.99 14.83
C VAL A 187 12.02 -12.21 15.51
N PRO A 188 12.05 -12.37 16.83
CA PRO A 188 13.27 -12.73 17.55
C PRO A 188 13.89 -14.02 17.01
N VAL A 189 15.20 -14.14 17.14
CA VAL A 189 15.93 -15.32 16.61
C VAL A 189 15.43 -16.62 17.24
N ASP A 190 15.12 -16.59 18.54
CA ASP A 190 14.68 -17.77 19.28
C ASP A 190 13.28 -18.25 18.90
N ASP A 191 12.46 -17.40 18.25
CA ASP A 191 11.07 -17.70 17.90
C ASP A 191 10.91 -18.21 16.45
N ARG A 192 12.01 -18.46 15.74
CA ARG A 192 12.01 -18.87 14.32
C ARG A 192 11.89 -20.37 14.08
N ALA A 193 11.91 -21.17 15.14
CA ALA A 193 11.83 -22.64 15.03
C ALA A 193 10.47 -23.13 14.56
N ASP A 194 9.39 -22.36 14.82
CA ASP A 194 8.03 -22.69 14.45
C ASP A 194 7.34 -21.40 13.97
N VAL A 195 7.27 -21.24 12.65
CA VAL A 195 6.69 -20.06 12.01
C VAL A 195 5.44 -20.48 11.21
N THR A 196 4.37 -19.74 11.39
CA THR A 196 3.12 -19.88 10.63
C THR A 196 2.84 -18.61 9.86
N LEU A 197 2.80 -18.71 8.53
CA LEU A 197 2.42 -17.63 7.62
C LEU A 197 1.02 -17.89 7.09
N SER A 198 0.11 -16.93 7.25
CA SER A 198 -1.28 -17.00 6.77
C SER A 198 -1.51 -15.98 5.68
N VAL A 199 -2.14 -16.40 4.58
CA VAL A 199 -2.45 -15.54 3.43
C VAL A 199 -3.96 -15.55 3.20
N GLY A 200 -4.60 -14.40 3.46
CA GLY A 200 -5.99 -14.13 3.10
C GLY A 200 -6.02 -13.34 1.80
N TYR A 201 -6.53 -13.93 0.73
CA TYR A 201 -6.49 -13.26 -0.59
C TYR A 201 -7.83 -12.62 -0.98
N GLN A 202 -8.91 -13.01 -0.33
CA GLN A 202 -10.26 -12.51 -0.60
C GLN A 202 -11.15 -12.64 0.64
N ALA A 203 -12.04 -11.68 0.86
CA ALA A 203 -13.01 -11.74 1.94
C ALA A 203 -13.89 -12.99 1.84
N GLY A 204 -14.03 -13.74 2.94
CA GLY A 204 -14.81 -14.97 3.02
C GLY A 204 -14.16 -16.21 2.41
N ALA A 205 -13.01 -16.09 1.74
CA ALA A 205 -12.23 -17.24 1.29
C ALA A 205 -11.41 -17.83 2.46
N PRO A 206 -11.13 -19.16 2.44
CA PRO A 206 -10.25 -19.76 3.41
C PRO A 206 -8.83 -19.17 3.38
N PHE A 207 -8.19 -19.04 4.54
CA PHE A 207 -6.78 -18.70 4.62
C PHE A 207 -5.91 -19.85 4.08
N LEU A 208 -4.91 -19.47 3.29
CA LEU A 208 -3.80 -20.33 2.89
C LEU A 208 -2.75 -20.28 3.99
N VAL A 209 -2.40 -21.42 4.58
CA VAL A 209 -1.53 -21.49 5.76
C VAL A 209 -0.27 -22.27 5.44
N PHE A 210 0.86 -21.69 5.78
CA PHE A 210 2.20 -22.27 5.59
C PHE A 210 2.90 -22.37 6.94
N THR A 211 3.56 -23.48 7.22
CA THR A 211 4.28 -23.68 8.48
C THR A 211 5.65 -24.29 8.27
N GLY A 212 6.60 -23.95 9.14
CA GLY A 212 7.92 -24.55 9.14
C GLY A 212 8.95 -23.71 9.90
N PRO A 213 10.15 -24.25 10.09
CA PRO A 213 11.25 -23.52 10.69
C PRO A 213 11.90 -22.57 9.67
N VAL A 214 12.47 -21.48 10.21
CA VAL A 214 13.32 -20.53 9.45
C VAL A 214 14.67 -20.48 10.10
N ALA A 215 15.72 -20.69 9.29
CA ALA A 215 17.12 -20.70 9.75
C ALA A 215 17.68 -19.29 10.01
#